data_f234cf4a95d93f518d1c2ea934e0ea6b
#
_entry.id   f234cf4a95d93f518d1c2ea934e0ea6b
#
_cell.length_a   1.000
_cell.length_b   1.000
_cell.length_c   1.000
_cell.angle_alpha   90.00
_cell.angle_beta   90.00
_cell.angle_gamma   90.00
#
_symmetry.space_group_name_H-M   'P 1'
#
loop_
_entity.id
_entity.type
_entity.pdbx_description
1 polymer ?
#
loop_
_entity_poly.entity_id
_entity_poly.type
_entity_poly.pdbx_seq_one_letter_code
_entity_poly.pdbx_strand_id
1 'polypeptide(L)'
;MNDWWKEAVIYQIYPRSFQDTTGNGVGDIKGIISKVSYLKSLGVDAVWLSPIFTSPMKDMGYDVSHYTSIDPLFGTMQDFDHLVDSLHRNEIKIIIDQVLSHSSNQHEAFIKSAQSKASLTADWYVWADPKEDGSPPNNWLSVFGGS
;
A
#
# COMPACT_ATOMS: atom_id res chain seq x y z
N MET A 1 -19.19 -22.23 4.69
CA MET A 1 -18.48 -21.09 4.09
C MET A 1 -17.68 -21.63 2.92
N ASN A 2 -17.75 -20.97 1.78
CA ASN A 2 -17.00 -21.44 0.60
C ASN A 2 -15.53 -21.00 0.77
N ASP A 3 -14.65 -21.94 1.07
CA ASP A 3 -13.21 -21.73 1.29
C ASP A 3 -12.46 -21.57 -0.06
N TRP A 4 -13.02 -20.77 -0.97
CA TRP A 4 -12.54 -20.58 -2.36
C TRP A 4 -11.03 -20.34 -2.44
N TRP A 5 -10.48 -19.65 -1.45
CA TRP A 5 -9.07 -19.25 -1.40
C TRP A 5 -8.09 -20.42 -1.19
N LYS A 6 -8.59 -21.59 -0.71
CA LYS A 6 -7.72 -22.77 -0.48
C LYS A 6 -7.25 -23.43 -1.76
N GLU A 7 -8.03 -23.32 -2.84
CA GLU A 7 -7.74 -23.92 -4.14
C GLU A 7 -7.45 -22.87 -5.23
N ALA A 8 -7.58 -21.58 -4.88
CA ALA A 8 -7.46 -20.48 -5.80
C ALA A 8 -6.01 -20.23 -6.25
N VAL A 9 -5.86 -19.92 -7.52
CA VAL A 9 -4.63 -19.36 -8.08
C VAL A 9 -4.69 -17.84 -7.91
N ILE A 10 -3.84 -17.29 -7.05
CA ILE A 10 -3.76 -15.85 -6.79
C ILE A 10 -2.53 -15.29 -7.50
N TYR A 11 -2.75 -14.33 -8.40
CA TYR A 11 -1.71 -13.66 -9.17
C TYR A 11 -1.36 -12.32 -8.50
N GLN A 12 -0.11 -12.17 -8.04
CA GLN A 12 0.35 -10.89 -7.50
C GLN A 12 0.64 -9.91 -8.63
N ILE A 13 0.13 -8.70 -8.49
CA ILE A 13 0.48 -7.56 -9.35
C ILE A 13 1.21 -6.53 -8.50
N TYR A 14 2.44 -6.22 -8.89
CA TYR A 14 3.15 -5.04 -8.42
C TYR A 14 2.85 -3.89 -9.40
N PRO A 15 1.94 -2.96 -9.07
CA PRO A 15 1.40 -2.00 -10.02
C PRO A 15 2.50 -1.19 -10.72
N ARG A 16 3.50 -0.76 -9.96
CA ARG A 16 4.62 0.05 -10.42
C ARG A 16 5.37 -0.50 -11.63
N SER A 17 5.45 -1.83 -11.78
CA SER A 17 6.23 -2.50 -12.83
C SER A 17 5.40 -3.35 -13.78
N PHE A 18 4.08 -3.38 -13.64
CA PHE A 18 3.25 -4.30 -14.41
C PHE A 18 2.96 -3.81 -15.83
N GLN A 19 2.37 -2.63 -15.98
CA GLN A 19 2.08 -2.02 -17.28
C GLN A 19 1.94 -0.51 -17.14
N ASP A 20 2.78 0.22 -17.86
CA ASP A 20 2.75 1.68 -17.98
C ASP A 20 1.89 2.09 -19.18
N THR A 21 0.89 2.96 -18.97
CA THR A 21 0.06 3.53 -20.04
C THR A 21 0.40 4.98 -20.37
N THR A 22 1.23 5.63 -19.54
CA THR A 22 1.56 7.05 -19.67
C THR A 22 2.93 7.30 -20.29
N GLY A 23 3.78 6.28 -20.35
CA GLY A 23 5.15 6.36 -20.85
C GLY A 23 6.13 7.02 -19.87
N ASN A 24 5.77 7.08 -18.57
CA ASN A 24 6.61 7.69 -17.54
C ASN A 24 7.58 6.69 -16.87
N GLY A 25 7.57 5.41 -17.30
CA GLY A 25 8.38 4.34 -16.74
C GLY A 25 7.79 3.68 -15.50
N VAL A 26 6.56 4.05 -15.10
CA VAL A 26 5.87 3.51 -13.94
C VAL A 26 4.53 2.92 -14.38
N GLY A 27 4.27 1.68 -13.98
CA GLY A 27 2.99 1.03 -14.22
C GLY A 27 1.84 1.69 -13.45
N ASP A 28 0.64 1.58 -13.98
CA ASP A 28 -0.55 2.25 -13.46
C ASP A 28 -1.80 1.35 -13.48
N ILE A 29 -2.87 1.79 -12.82
CA ILE A 29 -4.13 1.04 -12.72
C ILE A 29 -4.76 0.84 -14.12
N LYS A 30 -4.68 1.81 -15.02
CA LYS A 30 -5.17 1.68 -16.40
C LYS A 30 -4.41 0.60 -17.16
N GLY A 31 -3.12 0.47 -16.88
CA GLY A 31 -2.29 -0.61 -17.39
C GLY A 31 -2.79 -1.98 -16.92
N ILE A 32 -3.14 -2.12 -15.64
CA ILE A 32 -3.73 -3.36 -15.12
C ILE A 32 -5.07 -3.64 -15.81
N ILE A 33 -5.94 -2.65 -15.95
CA ILE A 33 -7.24 -2.79 -16.66
C ILE A 33 -7.01 -3.30 -18.08
N SER A 34 -6.02 -2.77 -18.80
CA SER A 34 -5.70 -3.19 -20.17
C SER A 34 -5.28 -4.66 -20.29
N LYS A 35 -4.85 -5.27 -19.19
CA LYS A 35 -4.38 -6.67 -19.13
C LYS A 35 -5.36 -7.64 -18.48
N VAL A 36 -6.59 -7.23 -18.15
CA VAL A 36 -7.58 -8.12 -17.52
C VAL A 36 -7.89 -9.33 -18.39
N SER A 37 -7.99 -9.17 -19.73
CA SER A 37 -8.18 -10.31 -20.64
C SER A 37 -7.01 -11.31 -20.63
N TYR A 38 -5.78 -10.80 -20.49
CA TYR A 38 -4.60 -11.65 -20.31
C TYR A 38 -4.68 -12.42 -18.99
N LEU A 39 -5.00 -11.76 -17.87
CA LEU A 39 -5.17 -12.40 -16.58
C LEU A 39 -6.26 -13.48 -16.61
N LYS A 40 -7.40 -13.20 -17.29
CA LYS A 40 -8.45 -14.20 -17.51
C LYS A 40 -7.94 -15.41 -18.32
N SER A 41 -7.13 -15.18 -19.34
CA SER A 41 -6.57 -16.26 -20.18
C SER A 41 -5.58 -17.15 -19.43
N LEU A 42 -4.94 -16.64 -18.37
CA LEU A 42 -4.09 -17.42 -17.47
C LEU A 42 -4.89 -18.35 -16.54
N GLY A 43 -6.21 -18.13 -16.41
CA GLY A 43 -7.07 -18.92 -15.53
C GLY A 43 -6.88 -18.62 -14.04
N VAL A 44 -6.46 -17.39 -13.69
CA VAL A 44 -6.32 -16.99 -12.28
C VAL A 44 -7.69 -16.70 -11.65
N ASP A 45 -7.85 -17.03 -10.38
CA ASP A 45 -9.09 -16.83 -9.63
C ASP A 45 -9.14 -15.47 -8.94
N ALA A 46 -7.97 -14.94 -8.61
CA ALA A 46 -7.85 -13.64 -7.95
C ALA A 46 -6.55 -12.93 -8.35
N VAL A 47 -6.56 -11.61 -8.26
CA VAL A 47 -5.35 -10.79 -8.27
C VAL A 47 -5.14 -10.20 -6.89
N TRP A 48 -3.88 -10.11 -6.47
CA TRP A 48 -3.45 -9.39 -5.29
C TRP A 48 -2.60 -8.18 -5.73
N LEU A 49 -3.06 -6.99 -5.39
CA LEU A 49 -2.33 -5.75 -5.65
C LEU A 49 -1.42 -5.43 -4.47
N SER A 50 -0.11 -5.27 -4.72
CA SER A 50 0.77 -4.58 -3.77
C SER A 50 0.27 -3.15 -3.53
N PRO A 51 0.69 -2.47 -2.44
CA PRO A 51 0.05 -1.23 -1.99
C PRO A 51 -0.09 -0.18 -3.08
N ILE A 52 -1.29 0.41 -3.17
CA ILE A 52 -1.66 1.46 -4.13
C ILE A 52 -2.12 2.75 -3.44
N PHE A 53 -2.11 2.76 -2.09
CA PHE A 53 -2.50 3.92 -1.30
C PHE A 53 -1.47 5.04 -1.39
N THR A 54 -1.90 6.28 -1.11
CA THR A 54 -1.01 7.44 -1.10
C THR A 54 0.15 7.25 -0.12
N SER A 55 1.37 7.39 -0.64
CA SER A 55 2.61 7.11 0.06
C SER A 55 3.72 8.06 -0.39
N PRO A 56 4.65 8.48 0.48
CA PRO A 56 5.88 9.15 0.06
C PRO A 56 6.87 8.23 -0.67
N MET A 57 6.52 6.95 -0.89
CA MET A 57 7.26 5.95 -1.65
C MET A 57 8.69 5.67 -1.13
N LYS A 58 8.97 5.91 0.14
CA LYS A 58 10.25 5.57 0.76
C LYS A 58 10.42 4.07 0.93
N ASP A 59 9.32 3.35 1.09
CA ASP A 59 9.24 1.90 1.16
C ASP A 59 8.35 1.33 0.03
N MET A 60 8.43 1.92 -1.15
CA MET A 60 7.75 1.46 -2.36
C MET A 60 6.24 1.28 -2.22
N GLY A 61 5.60 2.11 -1.38
CA GLY A 61 4.15 2.09 -1.13
C GLY A 61 3.75 1.45 0.20
N TYR A 62 4.66 0.73 0.88
CA TYR A 62 4.38 0.16 2.20
C TYR A 62 4.43 1.20 3.33
N ASP A 63 4.93 2.40 3.08
CA ASP A 63 4.88 3.56 3.98
C ASP A 63 3.65 4.42 3.69
N VAL A 64 2.46 3.93 4.04
CA VAL A 64 1.18 4.56 3.72
C VAL A 64 0.99 5.84 4.54
N SER A 65 0.73 6.95 3.84
CA SER A 65 0.38 8.24 4.46
C SER A 65 -1.13 8.51 4.49
N HIS A 66 -1.91 7.96 3.54
CA HIS A 66 -3.36 8.09 3.49
C HIS A 66 -3.99 6.78 3.02
N TYR A 67 -4.74 6.11 3.90
CA TYR A 67 -5.36 4.81 3.65
C TYR A 67 -6.67 4.86 2.85
N THR A 68 -7.18 6.04 2.56
CA THR A 68 -8.49 6.25 1.89
C THR A 68 -8.35 6.88 0.51
N SER A 69 -7.14 6.96 -0.02
CA SER A 69 -6.87 7.54 -1.35
C SER A 69 -5.86 6.71 -2.13
N ILE A 70 -6.06 6.62 -3.43
CA ILE A 70 -5.11 6.02 -4.36
C ILE A 70 -3.96 7.02 -4.58
N ASP A 71 -2.73 6.51 -4.62
CA ASP A 71 -1.58 7.35 -4.97
C ASP A 71 -1.69 7.85 -6.40
N PRO A 72 -1.54 9.17 -6.64
CA PRO A 72 -1.62 9.74 -8.00
C PRO A 72 -0.64 9.12 -9.00
N LEU A 73 0.43 8.49 -8.51
CA LEU A 73 1.38 7.75 -9.35
C LEU A 73 0.71 6.59 -10.09
N PHE A 74 -0.28 5.95 -9.46
CA PHE A 74 -0.96 4.77 -10.01
C PHE A 74 -2.30 5.11 -10.67
N GLY A 75 -2.90 6.25 -10.35
CA GLY A 75 -4.19 6.66 -10.90
C GLY A 75 -5.11 7.31 -9.88
N THR A 76 -6.39 7.19 -10.11
CA THR A 76 -7.46 7.78 -9.28
C THR A 76 -8.31 6.72 -8.62
N MET A 77 -9.14 7.11 -7.64
CA MET A 77 -10.17 6.22 -7.07
C MET A 77 -11.13 5.71 -8.15
N GLN A 78 -11.49 6.57 -9.13
CA GLN A 78 -12.33 6.15 -10.25
C GLN A 78 -11.66 5.09 -11.13
N ASP A 79 -10.35 5.18 -11.36
CA ASP A 79 -9.60 4.14 -12.08
C ASP A 79 -9.62 2.83 -11.30
N PHE A 80 -9.52 2.91 -9.96
CA PHE A 80 -9.61 1.72 -9.10
C PHE A 80 -11.01 1.08 -9.14
N ASP A 81 -12.08 1.87 -9.07
CA ASP A 81 -13.45 1.38 -9.22
C ASP A 81 -13.63 0.67 -10.57
N HIS A 82 -13.13 1.24 -11.65
CA HIS A 82 -13.15 0.63 -12.98
C HIS A 82 -12.36 -0.68 -13.05
N LEU A 83 -11.23 -0.77 -12.33
CA LEU A 83 -10.45 -2.00 -12.23
C LEU A 83 -11.25 -3.10 -11.53
N VAL A 84 -11.85 -2.78 -10.39
CA VAL A 84 -12.71 -3.70 -9.61
C VAL A 84 -13.84 -4.24 -10.50
N ASP A 85 -14.57 -3.34 -11.18
CA ASP A 85 -15.66 -3.72 -12.08
C ASP A 85 -15.17 -4.60 -13.24
N SER A 86 -14.01 -4.29 -13.82
CA SER A 86 -13.45 -5.06 -14.92
C SER A 86 -13.04 -6.47 -14.49
N LEU A 87 -12.40 -6.60 -13.33
CA LEU A 87 -12.01 -7.90 -12.76
C LEU A 87 -13.26 -8.73 -12.42
N HIS A 88 -14.25 -8.14 -11.75
CA HIS A 88 -15.49 -8.85 -11.37
C HIS A 88 -16.28 -9.33 -12.58
N ARG A 89 -16.39 -8.53 -13.65
CA ARG A 89 -17.00 -8.96 -14.92
C ARG A 89 -16.30 -10.14 -15.58
N ASN A 90 -15.03 -10.34 -15.29
CA ASN A 90 -14.22 -11.48 -15.74
C ASN A 90 -14.12 -12.59 -14.69
N GLU A 91 -14.92 -12.54 -13.64
CA GLU A 91 -14.96 -13.54 -12.55
C GLU A 91 -13.63 -13.66 -11.79
N ILE A 92 -12.81 -12.60 -11.79
CA ILE A 92 -11.56 -12.51 -11.05
C ILE A 92 -11.78 -11.69 -9.79
N LYS A 93 -11.43 -12.24 -8.64
CA LYS A 93 -11.48 -11.52 -7.35
C LYS A 93 -10.29 -10.58 -7.22
N ILE A 94 -10.44 -9.55 -6.40
CA ILE A 94 -9.36 -8.63 -6.07
C ILE A 94 -9.04 -8.69 -4.58
N ILE A 95 -7.75 -8.70 -4.27
CA ILE A 95 -7.19 -8.60 -2.93
C ILE A 95 -6.30 -7.38 -2.93
N ILE A 96 -6.50 -6.48 -1.97
CA ILE A 96 -5.62 -5.32 -1.77
C ILE A 96 -4.71 -5.55 -0.58
N ASP A 97 -3.46 -5.13 -0.73
CA ASP A 97 -2.48 -5.17 0.35
C ASP A 97 -2.79 -4.08 1.37
N GLN A 98 -3.22 -4.48 2.54
CA GLN A 98 -3.61 -3.57 3.61
C GLN A 98 -2.52 -3.52 4.69
N VAL A 99 -1.70 -2.48 4.67
CA VAL A 99 -0.57 -2.30 5.59
C VAL A 99 -1.10 -1.78 6.93
N LEU A 100 -1.38 -2.68 7.88
CA LEU A 100 -1.97 -2.34 9.19
C LEU A 100 -0.96 -2.33 10.35
N SER A 101 0.26 -2.83 10.13
CA SER A 101 1.28 -2.97 11.18
C SER A 101 2.01 -1.66 11.51
N HIS A 102 1.99 -0.72 10.58
CA HIS A 102 2.69 0.57 10.69
C HIS A 102 2.10 1.59 9.71
N SER A 103 2.51 2.84 9.83
CA SER A 103 2.20 3.90 8.88
C SER A 103 3.47 4.63 8.45
N SER A 104 3.35 5.47 7.42
CA SER A 104 4.38 6.46 7.09
C SER A 104 4.56 7.45 8.25
N ASN A 105 5.77 7.97 8.39
CA ASN A 105 6.03 9.13 9.24
C ASN A 105 5.38 10.43 8.71
N GLN A 106 4.79 10.39 7.52
CA GLN A 106 3.99 11.46 6.94
C GLN A 106 2.47 11.25 7.15
N HIS A 107 2.08 10.18 7.82
CA HIS A 107 0.68 9.98 8.21
C HIS A 107 0.28 10.98 9.28
N GLU A 108 -0.93 11.56 9.15
CA GLU A 108 -1.41 12.62 10.06
C GLU A 108 -1.36 12.21 11.54
N ALA A 109 -1.73 10.97 11.86
CA ALA A 109 -1.69 10.47 13.22
C ALA A 109 -0.26 10.41 13.77
N PHE A 110 0.73 10.02 12.95
CA PHE A 110 2.13 10.03 13.35
C PHE A 110 2.63 11.46 13.63
N ILE A 111 2.34 12.39 12.71
CA ILE A 111 2.74 13.81 12.88
C ILE A 111 2.16 14.39 14.15
N LYS A 112 0.86 14.16 14.41
CA LYS A 112 0.20 14.63 15.66
C LYS A 112 0.77 13.96 16.91
N SER A 113 1.06 12.67 16.85
CA SER A 113 1.68 11.90 17.93
C SER A 113 3.06 12.45 18.28
N ALA A 114 3.88 12.78 17.28
CA ALA A 114 5.23 13.32 17.47
C ALA A 114 5.26 14.74 18.06
N GLN A 115 4.18 15.50 17.94
CA GLN A 115 4.12 16.89 18.39
C GLN A 115 3.95 17.03 19.90
N SER A 116 3.24 16.12 20.57
CA SER A 116 2.92 16.24 21.98
C SER A 116 2.50 14.91 22.61
N LYS A 117 3.01 14.68 23.83
CA LYS A 117 2.55 13.59 24.70
C LYS A 117 1.06 13.72 25.10
N ALA A 118 0.47 14.90 24.94
CA ALA A 118 -0.95 15.17 25.19
C ALA A 118 -1.83 15.01 23.92
N SER A 119 -1.26 14.64 22.79
CA SER A 119 -2.02 14.35 21.57
C SER A 119 -2.95 13.16 21.77
N LEU A 120 -4.14 13.20 21.17
CA LEU A 120 -5.08 12.06 21.16
C LEU A 120 -4.49 10.81 20.47
N THR A 121 -3.47 10.99 19.64
CA THR A 121 -2.76 9.92 18.96
C THR A 121 -1.41 9.59 19.58
N ALA A 122 -1.05 10.16 20.73
CA ALA A 122 0.25 9.99 21.36
C ALA A 122 0.59 8.50 21.56
N ASP A 123 -0.36 7.73 22.08
CA ASP A 123 -0.18 6.30 22.38
C ASP A 123 -0.41 5.37 21.16
N TRP A 124 -0.65 5.93 19.97
CA TRP A 124 -0.78 5.11 18.75
C TRP A 124 0.57 4.61 18.22
N TYR A 125 1.66 5.25 18.68
CA TYR A 125 3.03 4.93 18.30
C TYR A 125 3.89 4.74 19.53
N VAL A 126 4.93 3.92 19.40
CA VAL A 126 5.88 3.67 20.48
C VAL A 126 6.95 4.78 20.48
N TRP A 127 6.99 5.54 21.54
CA TRP A 127 7.96 6.59 21.76
C TRP A 127 8.83 6.29 22.98
N ALA A 128 10.07 6.74 22.95
CA ALA A 128 10.96 6.71 24.11
C ALA A 128 11.73 8.02 24.19
N ASP A 129 11.89 8.54 25.43
CA ASP A 129 12.70 9.74 25.65
C ASP A 129 14.18 9.41 25.40
N PRO A 130 14.97 10.38 24.86
CA PRO A 130 16.42 10.21 24.73
C PRO A 130 17.07 10.07 26.11
N LYS A 131 18.33 9.61 26.15
CA LYS A 131 19.13 9.64 27.36
C LYS A 131 19.43 11.09 27.79
N GLU A 132 19.93 11.28 29.02
CA GLU A 132 20.25 12.62 29.56
C GLU A 132 21.26 13.38 28.70
N ASP A 133 22.16 12.69 28.01
CA ASP A 133 23.16 13.26 27.11
C ASP A 133 22.62 13.54 25.69
N GLY A 134 21.32 13.31 25.45
CA GLY A 134 20.66 13.49 24.16
C GLY A 134 20.87 12.34 23.18
N SER A 135 21.59 11.30 23.57
CA SER A 135 21.78 10.10 22.73
C SER A 135 20.50 9.25 22.66
N PRO A 136 20.37 8.37 21.63
CA PRO A 136 19.22 7.48 21.50
C PRO A 136 18.96 6.64 22.77
N PRO A 137 17.69 6.31 23.08
CA PRO A 137 17.33 5.57 24.31
C PRO A 137 17.92 4.15 24.34
N ASN A 138 18.16 3.56 23.18
CA ASN A 138 18.72 2.22 23.02
C ASN A 138 19.59 2.13 21.74
N ASN A 139 19.99 0.93 21.36
CA ASN A 139 20.81 0.66 20.19
C ASN A 139 20.00 0.21 18.97
N TRP A 140 18.69 0.40 18.98
CA TRP A 140 17.87 0.05 17.82
C TRP A 140 18.13 1.02 16.67
N LEU A 141 18.22 0.47 15.48
CA LEU A 141 18.39 1.22 14.25
C LEU A 141 17.20 0.94 13.32
N SER A 142 16.75 1.99 12.66
CA SER A 142 15.80 1.84 11.57
C SER A 142 16.46 1.17 10.36
N VAL A 143 15.74 0.31 9.64
CA VAL A 143 16.20 -0.25 8.36
C VAL A 143 16.40 0.83 7.29
N PHE A 144 15.80 2.01 7.48
CA PHE A 144 15.96 3.17 6.59
C PHE A 144 17.05 4.14 7.05
N GLY A 145 17.81 3.80 8.09
CA GLY A 145 18.84 4.62 8.70
C GLY A 145 18.32 5.51 9.83
N GLY A 146 19.23 5.86 10.75
CA GLY A 146 18.92 6.61 11.94
C GLY A 146 18.40 5.75 13.11
N SER A 147 18.19 6.41 14.23
CA SER A 147 17.63 5.85 15.46
C SER A 147 16.14 6.17 15.58
#